data_810848c2c7c9a0ad84adf23443ca89c6
#
_entry.id   810848c2c7c9a0ad84adf23443ca89c6
#
_cell.length_a   1.000
_cell.length_b   1.000
_cell.length_c   1.000
_cell.angle_alpha   90.00
_cell.angle_beta   90.00
_cell.angle_gamma   90.00
#
_symmetry.space_group_name_H-M   'P 1'
#
loop_
_entity.id
_entity.type
_entity.pdbx_description
1 polymer ?
#
loop_
_entity_poly.entity_id
_entity_poly.type
_entity_poly.pdbx_seq_one_letter_code
_entity_poly.pdbx_strand_id
1 'polypeptide(L)'
;MAVGPQASRRSWVVLLYFYAAALVGLGFVVVGITTGLFGVKNALFPSLGLPSYSYEYRFPPDSPRPTEPTEQQLQAAKDRAIDERRSRGLDDMLSGLIIAGVGAPVLVWHLKRGRALGAAAD
;
A
#
# COMPACT_ATOMS: atom_id res chain seq x y z
N MET A 1 35.87 -36.66 -10.40
CA MET A 1 35.79 -36.18 -8.99
C MET A 1 34.29 -36.03 -8.67
N ALA A 2 33.80 -36.85 -7.76
CA ALA A 2 32.36 -36.76 -7.37
C ALA A 2 32.19 -35.54 -6.45
N VAL A 3 31.39 -34.58 -6.87
CA VAL A 3 30.99 -33.44 -6.04
C VAL A 3 30.11 -34.00 -4.91
N GLY A 4 30.61 -33.93 -3.69
CA GLY A 4 29.95 -34.53 -2.53
C GLY A 4 28.58 -33.86 -2.26
N PRO A 5 27.65 -34.58 -1.63
CA PRO A 5 26.25 -34.13 -1.42
C PRO A 5 26.09 -32.84 -0.59
N GLN A 6 27.16 -32.38 0.06
CA GLN A 6 27.17 -31.12 0.83
C GLN A 6 27.23 -29.86 -0.04
N ALA A 7 27.87 -29.90 -1.21
CA ALA A 7 27.95 -28.76 -2.13
C ALA A 7 26.58 -28.45 -2.75
N SER A 8 25.79 -29.48 -3.07
CA SER A 8 24.43 -29.38 -3.59
C SER A 8 23.46 -28.71 -2.60
N ARG A 9 23.50 -29.07 -1.32
CA ARG A 9 22.63 -28.48 -0.28
C ARG A 9 22.93 -27.00 -0.04
N ARG A 10 24.20 -26.59 -0.08
CA ARG A 10 24.61 -25.19 0.15
C ARG A 10 24.12 -24.28 -0.99
N SER A 11 24.20 -24.77 -2.22
CA SER A 11 23.72 -24.07 -3.40
C SER A 11 22.20 -23.84 -3.35
N TRP A 12 21.42 -24.83 -2.95
CA TRP A 12 19.97 -24.74 -2.87
C TRP A 12 19.48 -23.75 -1.80
N VAL A 13 20.10 -23.71 -0.63
CA VAL A 13 19.75 -22.75 0.44
C VAL A 13 20.00 -21.31 0.01
N VAL A 14 21.10 -21.05 -0.67
CA VAL A 14 21.42 -19.73 -1.21
C VAL A 14 20.39 -19.30 -2.27
N LEU A 15 20.02 -20.20 -3.15
CA LEU A 15 19.02 -19.95 -4.19
C LEU A 15 17.64 -19.62 -3.56
N LEU A 16 17.21 -20.40 -2.56
CA LEU A 16 15.98 -20.18 -1.83
C LEU A 16 15.97 -18.80 -1.16
N TYR A 17 17.08 -18.37 -0.57
CA TYR A 17 17.22 -17.05 0.03
C TYR A 17 16.95 -15.93 -0.99
N PHE A 18 17.56 -16.00 -2.20
CA PHE A 18 17.38 -14.97 -3.21
C PHE A 18 15.94 -14.90 -3.73
N TYR A 19 15.28 -16.03 -3.89
CA TYR A 19 13.87 -16.05 -4.30
C TYR A 19 12.93 -15.55 -3.19
N ALA A 20 13.19 -15.93 -1.93
CA ALA A 20 12.44 -15.42 -0.80
C ALA A 20 12.56 -13.89 -0.66
N ALA A 21 13.78 -13.35 -0.78
CA ALA A 21 14.03 -11.92 -0.76
C ALA A 21 13.38 -11.19 -1.96
N ALA A 22 13.37 -11.81 -3.14
CA ALA A 22 12.66 -11.28 -4.29
C ALA A 22 11.14 -11.23 -4.06
N LEU A 23 10.57 -12.25 -3.40
CA LEU A 23 9.14 -12.27 -3.05
C LEU A 23 8.77 -11.12 -2.10
N VAL A 24 9.63 -10.84 -1.11
CA VAL A 24 9.45 -9.68 -0.21
C VAL A 24 9.50 -8.39 -1.01
N GLY A 25 10.47 -8.22 -1.91
CA GLY A 25 10.55 -7.06 -2.80
C GLY A 25 9.31 -6.89 -3.67
N LEU A 26 8.76 -7.98 -4.19
CA LEU A 26 7.50 -7.97 -4.94
C LEU A 26 6.33 -7.50 -4.06
N GLY A 27 6.26 -7.96 -2.81
CA GLY A 27 5.25 -7.51 -1.84
C GLY A 27 5.30 -6.00 -1.65
N PHE A 28 6.48 -5.41 -1.47
CA PHE A 28 6.63 -3.95 -1.37
C PHE A 28 6.18 -3.23 -2.65
N VAL A 29 6.50 -3.75 -3.82
CA VAL A 29 6.06 -3.15 -5.08
C VAL A 29 4.54 -3.17 -5.19
N VAL A 30 3.89 -4.29 -4.91
CA VAL A 30 2.43 -4.42 -4.98
C VAL A 30 1.75 -3.50 -3.98
N VAL A 31 2.20 -3.48 -2.72
CA VAL A 31 1.66 -2.60 -1.68
C VAL A 31 1.87 -1.13 -2.06
N GLY A 32 3.06 -0.76 -2.51
CA GLY A 32 3.37 0.61 -2.91
C GLY A 32 2.52 1.11 -4.07
N ILE A 33 2.35 0.29 -5.12
CA ILE A 33 1.49 0.63 -6.26
C ILE A 33 0.03 0.76 -5.81
N THR A 34 -0.47 -0.17 -5.00
CA THR A 34 -1.85 -0.15 -4.52
C THR A 34 -2.12 1.10 -3.68
N THR A 35 -1.26 1.40 -2.71
CA THR A 35 -1.36 2.61 -1.87
C THR A 35 -1.29 3.87 -2.72
N GLY A 36 -0.35 3.94 -3.66
CA GLY A 36 -0.21 5.06 -4.57
C GLY A 36 -1.46 5.29 -5.45
N LEU A 37 -2.06 4.23 -6.00
CA LEU A 37 -3.29 4.34 -6.80
C LEU A 37 -4.49 4.82 -5.97
N PHE A 38 -4.63 4.33 -4.73
CA PHE A 38 -5.66 4.86 -3.80
C PHE A 38 -5.41 6.32 -3.47
N GLY A 39 -4.15 6.71 -3.28
CA GLY A 39 -3.74 8.09 -3.08
C GLY A 39 -4.14 8.98 -4.25
N VAL A 40 -3.82 8.59 -5.48
CA VAL A 40 -4.21 9.29 -6.71
C VAL A 40 -5.73 9.46 -6.81
N LYS A 41 -6.48 8.38 -6.57
CA LYS A 41 -7.96 8.43 -6.54
C LYS A 41 -8.46 9.46 -5.55
N ASN A 42 -7.98 9.44 -4.31
CA ASN A 42 -8.42 10.34 -3.25
C ASN A 42 -8.00 11.80 -3.50
N ALA A 43 -6.84 12.02 -4.12
CA ALA A 43 -6.36 13.36 -4.47
C ALA A 43 -7.15 13.98 -5.64
N LEU A 44 -7.44 13.20 -6.69
CA LEU A 44 -8.12 13.69 -7.89
C LEU A 44 -9.65 13.70 -7.74
N PHE A 45 -10.20 12.73 -7.01
CA PHE A 45 -11.64 12.54 -6.84
C PHE A 45 -12.03 12.44 -5.36
N PRO A 46 -11.76 13.46 -4.54
CA PRO A 46 -11.98 13.41 -3.10
C PRO A 46 -13.46 13.28 -2.72
N SER A 47 -14.37 13.71 -3.60
CA SER A 47 -15.82 13.61 -3.41
C SER A 47 -16.38 12.20 -3.65
N LEU A 48 -15.65 11.33 -4.39
CA LEU A 48 -16.12 9.97 -4.67
C LEU A 48 -16.10 9.11 -3.40
N GLY A 49 -17.28 8.62 -3.01
CA GLY A 49 -17.45 7.75 -1.85
C GLY A 49 -17.39 8.48 -0.51
N LEU A 50 -17.67 9.80 -0.51
CA LEU A 50 -18.10 10.45 0.72
C LEU A 50 -19.45 9.84 1.10
N PRO A 51 -19.62 9.37 2.34
CA PRO A 51 -20.93 8.93 2.80
C PRO A 51 -21.90 10.11 2.66
N SER A 52 -23.09 9.84 2.15
CA SER A 52 -24.19 10.78 2.31
C SER A 52 -24.29 11.05 3.80
N TYR A 53 -24.03 12.27 4.21
CA TYR A 53 -24.20 12.66 5.61
C TYR A 53 -25.69 12.74 5.92
N SER A 54 -26.36 11.60 5.89
CA SER A 54 -27.56 11.40 6.66
C SER A 54 -27.10 11.22 8.08
N TYR A 55 -27.17 12.31 8.86
CA TYR A 55 -26.94 12.26 10.30
C TYR A 55 -28.05 11.43 10.94
N GLU A 56 -28.02 10.12 10.72
CA GLU A 56 -28.74 9.18 11.55
C GLU A 56 -27.90 8.95 12.81
N TYR A 57 -27.72 10.05 13.56
CA TYR A 57 -27.23 9.97 14.92
C TYR A 57 -28.27 9.19 15.70
N ARG A 58 -27.96 7.94 15.99
CA ARG A 58 -28.71 7.11 16.93
C ARG A 58 -28.49 7.67 18.33
N PHE A 59 -29.25 8.72 18.66
CA PHE A 59 -29.27 9.26 20.01
C PHE A 59 -30.06 8.29 20.90
N PRO A 60 -29.60 8.05 22.17
CA PRO A 60 -30.42 7.43 23.17
C PRO A 60 -31.73 8.23 23.33
N PRO A 61 -32.87 7.56 23.56
CA PRO A 61 -34.17 8.23 23.57
C PRO A 61 -34.33 9.38 24.60
N ASP A 62 -33.45 9.45 25.60
CA ASP A 62 -33.47 10.44 26.68
C ASP A 62 -32.43 11.56 26.52
N SER A 63 -31.69 11.64 25.43
CA SER A 63 -30.72 12.72 25.21
C SER A 63 -31.39 13.93 24.56
N PRO A 64 -31.07 15.17 24.98
CA PRO A 64 -31.54 16.38 24.29
C PRO A 64 -31.07 16.32 22.84
N ARG A 65 -32.01 16.39 21.88
CA ARG A 65 -31.68 16.39 20.45
C ARG A 65 -30.81 17.60 20.15
N PRO A 66 -29.59 17.39 19.60
CA PRO A 66 -28.80 18.52 19.14
C PRO A 66 -29.59 19.30 18.09
N THR A 67 -29.47 20.60 18.12
CA THR A 67 -30.04 21.48 17.10
C THR A 67 -29.57 20.99 15.73
N GLU A 68 -30.47 20.80 14.80
CA GLU A 68 -30.13 20.39 13.43
C GLU A 68 -29.05 21.33 12.88
N PRO A 69 -27.94 20.79 12.33
CA PRO A 69 -26.86 21.63 11.83
C PRO A 69 -27.38 22.51 10.70
N THR A 70 -27.06 23.78 10.74
CA THR A 70 -27.42 24.72 9.68
C THR A 70 -26.79 24.27 8.36
N GLU A 71 -27.43 24.55 7.23
CA GLU A 71 -26.89 24.22 5.89
C GLU A 71 -25.45 24.71 5.69
N GLN A 72 -25.10 25.87 6.23
CA GLN A 72 -23.74 26.40 6.20
C GLN A 72 -22.74 25.53 6.99
N GLN A 73 -23.15 24.98 8.12
CA GLN A 73 -22.31 24.07 8.91
C GLN A 73 -22.10 22.73 8.18
N LEU A 74 -23.13 22.26 7.51
CA LEU A 74 -23.09 21.06 6.68
C LEU A 74 -22.14 21.22 5.49
N GLN A 75 -22.22 22.37 4.81
CA GLN A 75 -21.35 22.71 3.69
C GLN A 75 -19.89 22.80 4.16
N ALA A 76 -19.64 23.54 5.23
CA ALA A 76 -18.30 23.66 5.81
C ALA A 76 -17.70 22.31 6.24
N ALA A 77 -18.53 21.41 6.76
CA ALA A 77 -18.09 20.04 7.12
C ALA A 77 -17.72 19.21 5.89
N LYS A 78 -18.50 19.34 4.80
CA LYS A 78 -18.20 18.68 3.52
C LYS A 78 -16.89 19.20 2.92
N ASP A 79 -16.70 20.50 2.90
CA ASP A 79 -15.50 21.12 2.34
C ASP A 79 -14.24 20.66 3.10
N ARG A 80 -14.30 20.65 4.44
CA ARG A 80 -13.21 20.12 5.29
C ARG A 80 -12.94 18.64 5.01
N ALA A 81 -13.98 17.83 4.85
CA ALA A 81 -13.81 16.41 4.56
C ALA A 81 -13.18 16.17 3.18
N ILE A 82 -13.48 17.02 2.19
CA ILE A 82 -12.89 16.99 0.86
C ILE A 82 -11.39 17.36 0.95
N ASP A 83 -11.07 18.44 1.65
CA ASP A 83 -9.68 18.91 1.81
C ASP A 83 -8.83 17.90 2.57
N GLU A 84 -9.35 17.34 3.66
CA GLU A 84 -8.67 16.30 4.43
C GLU A 84 -8.42 15.05 3.59
N ARG A 85 -9.40 14.63 2.80
CA ARG A 85 -9.26 13.47 1.93
C ARG A 85 -8.25 13.70 0.81
N ARG A 86 -8.22 14.91 0.27
CA ARG A 86 -7.23 15.32 -0.73
C ARG A 86 -5.81 15.31 -0.17
N SER A 87 -5.63 15.87 1.01
CA SER A 87 -4.33 15.85 1.70
C SER A 87 -3.85 14.42 1.99
N ARG A 88 -4.70 13.58 2.56
CA ARG A 88 -4.39 12.15 2.77
C ARG A 88 -4.07 11.43 1.46
N GLY A 89 -4.79 11.75 0.38
CA GLY A 89 -4.51 11.17 -0.93
C GLY A 89 -3.10 11.51 -1.44
N LEU A 90 -2.63 12.72 -1.23
CA LEU A 90 -1.26 13.11 -1.59
C LEU A 90 -0.21 12.38 -0.73
N ASP A 91 -0.46 12.23 0.57
CA ASP A 91 0.42 11.48 1.48
C ASP A 91 0.49 10.00 1.11
N ASP A 92 -0.65 9.38 0.79
CA ASP A 92 -0.71 7.99 0.33
C ASP A 92 0.01 7.79 -1.01
N MET A 93 -0.13 8.75 -1.93
CA MET A 93 0.57 8.72 -3.22
C MET A 93 2.08 8.78 -3.02
N LEU A 94 2.56 9.69 -2.19
CA LEU A 94 3.99 9.83 -1.88
C LEU A 94 4.52 8.58 -1.17
N SER A 95 3.80 8.08 -0.17
CA SER A 95 4.15 6.87 0.57
C SER A 95 4.21 5.65 -0.35
N GLY A 96 3.21 5.49 -1.24
CA GLY A 96 3.18 4.44 -2.24
C GLY A 96 4.37 4.47 -3.18
N LEU A 97 4.77 5.68 -3.64
CA LEU A 97 5.93 5.88 -4.49
C LEU A 97 7.24 5.48 -3.78
N ILE A 98 7.40 5.87 -2.52
CA ILE A 98 8.58 5.51 -1.71
C ILE A 98 8.65 4.00 -1.52
N ILE A 99 7.55 3.35 -1.13
CA ILE A 99 7.51 1.91 -0.88
C ILE A 99 7.82 1.13 -2.17
N ALA A 100 7.20 1.48 -3.30
CA ALA A 100 7.48 0.86 -4.58
C ALA A 100 8.92 1.14 -5.05
N GLY A 101 9.42 2.36 -4.85
CA GLY A 101 10.77 2.78 -5.20
C GLY A 101 11.86 2.03 -4.44
N VAL A 102 11.60 1.61 -3.20
CA VAL A 102 12.50 0.73 -2.43
C VAL A 102 12.33 -0.74 -2.84
N GLY A 103 11.10 -1.18 -3.04
CA GLY A 103 10.81 -2.59 -3.38
C GLY A 103 11.32 -3.00 -4.75
N ALA A 104 11.24 -2.13 -5.76
CA ALA A 104 11.63 -2.44 -7.13
C ALA A 104 13.13 -2.76 -7.29
N PRO A 105 14.09 -2.00 -6.79
CA PRO A 105 15.51 -2.34 -6.84
C PRO A 105 15.83 -3.65 -6.10
N VAL A 106 15.20 -3.86 -4.93
CA VAL A 106 15.36 -5.09 -4.15
C VAL A 106 14.91 -6.30 -4.97
N LEU A 107 13.71 -6.23 -5.56
CA LEU A 107 13.14 -7.28 -6.41
C LEU A 107 14.07 -7.58 -7.60
N VAL A 108 14.44 -6.56 -8.36
CA VAL A 108 15.25 -6.72 -9.59
C VAL A 108 16.63 -7.30 -9.26
N TRP A 109 17.29 -6.80 -8.22
CA TRP A 109 18.61 -7.26 -7.84
C TRP A 109 18.62 -8.73 -7.41
N HIS A 110 17.65 -9.11 -6.55
CA HIS A 110 17.56 -10.49 -6.05
C HIS A 110 17.18 -11.47 -7.16
N LEU A 111 16.26 -11.10 -8.06
CA LEU A 111 15.92 -11.93 -9.22
C LEU A 111 17.09 -12.13 -10.17
N LYS A 112 17.83 -11.07 -10.49
CA LYS A 112 19.01 -11.18 -11.36
C LYS A 112 20.08 -12.08 -10.73
N ARG A 113 20.33 -11.91 -9.45
CA ARG A 113 21.33 -12.70 -8.74
C ARG A 113 20.92 -14.17 -8.60
N GLY A 114 19.65 -14.42 -8.26
CA GLY A 114 19.10 -15.78 -8.17
C GLY A 114 19.18 -16.53 -9.49
N ARG A 115 18.85 -15.88 -10.61
CA ARG A 115 18.94 -16.47 -11.96
C ARG A 115 20.39 -16.81 -12.35
N ALA A 116 21.33 -15.91 -12.05
CA ALA A 116 22.74 -16.14 -12.33
C ALA A 116 23.30 -17.34 -11.55
N LEU A 117 22.89 -17.54 -10.30
CA LEU A 117 23.29 -18.68 -9.48
C LEU A 117 22.63 -19.99 -9.92
N GLY A 118 21.37 -19.94 -10.38
CA GLY A 118 20.66 -21.09 -10.94
C GLY A 118 21.35 -21.61 -12.23
N ALA A 119 21.66 -20.71 -13.15
CA ALA A 119 22.34 -21.06 -14.41
C ALA A 119 23.78 -21.58 -14.23
N ALA A 120 24.42 -21.32 -13.10
CA ALA A 120 25.76 -21.84 -12.77
C ALA A 120 25.71 -23.22 -12.07
N ALA A 121 24.52 -23.70 -11.72
CA ALA A 121 24.33 -24.98 -11.01
C ALA A 121 23.95 -26.15 -11.97
N ASP A 122 23.54 -25.82 -13.20
CA ASP A 122 23.27 -26.76 -14.32
C ASP A 122 24.57 -27.02 -15.10
#